data_91c1c04429a65aa8302a90392f58a346
#
_entry.id   91c1c04429a65aa8302a90392f58a346
#
_cell.length_a   1.000
_cell.length_b   1.000
_cell.length_c   1.000
_cell.angle_alpha   90.00
_cell.angle_beta   90.00
_cell.angle_gamma   90.00
#
_symmetry.space_group_name_H-M   'P 1'
#
loop_
_entity.id
_entity.type
_entity.pdbx_description
1 polymer ?
#
loop_
_entity_poly.entity_id
_entity_poly.type
_entity_poly.pdbx_seq_one_letter_code
_entity_poly.pdbx_strand_id
1 'polypeptide(L)'
;MKEITINGKTYPVVFNMKTILGYEQISGKSFFGEDFSKMRERLALIVAAVISADSKADISIDDMMNADKLELVQEVLTAYTVVIGMVNEFFKMPDVEPKQEEEGDKGKN
;
A
#
# COMPACT_ATOMS: atom_id res chain seq x y z
N MET A 1 -1.88 -15.89 -0.51
CA MET A 1 -2.29 -14.51 -0.21
C MET A 1 -1.35 -13.92 0.82
N LYS A 2 -0.98 -12.66 0.66
CA LYS A 2 -0.11 -12.02 1.63
C LYS A 2 -0.90 -11.55 2.83
N GLU A 3 -0.22 -11.47 3.95
CA GLU A 3 -0.82 -11.07 5.22
C GLU A 3 0.09 -10.12 5.95
N ILE A 4 -0.49 -9.32 6.82
CA ILE A 4 0.26 -8.45 7.73
C ILE A 4 -0.27 -8.67 9.14
N THR A 5 0.55 -8.33 10.14
CA THR A 5 0.16 -8.43 11.54
C THR A 5 0.29 -7.06 12.18
N ILE A 6 -0.79 -6.60 12.82
CA ILE A 6 -0.81 -5.34 13.54
C ILE A 6 -1.42 -5.62 14.91
N ASN A 7 -0.66 -5.34 15.95
CA ASN A 7 -1.11 -5.50 17.33
C ASN A 7 -1.65 -6.90 17.60
N GLY A 8 -0.93 -7.90 17.09
CA GLY A 8 -1.29 -9.30 17.32
C GLY A 8 -2.39 -9.85 16.44
N LYS A 9 -2.99 -9.02 15.60
CA LYS A 9 -4.02 -9.46 14.65
C LYS A 9 -3.44 -9.59 13.27
N THR A 10 -3.80 -10.65 12.58
CA THR A 10 -3.32 -10.91 11.22
C THR A 10 -4.43 -10.56 10.23
N TYR A 11 -4.07 -9.78 9.23
CA TYR A 11 -5.02 -9.33 8.20
C TYR A 11 -4.52 -9.75 6.82
N PRO A 12 -5.42 -10.23 5.97
CA PRO A 12 -5.05 -10.42 4.57
C PRO A 12 -4.94 -9.07 3.87
N VAL A 13 -4.06 -8.98 2.90
CA VAL A 13 -3.91 -7.76 2.10
C VAL A 13 -3.86 -8.11 0.63
N VAL A 14 -4.42 -7.22 -0.18
CA VAL A 14 -4.33 -7.30 -1.64
C VAL A 14 -4.08 -5.90 -2.17
N PHE A 15 -3.52 -5.83 -3.37
CA PHE A 15 -3.39 -4.56 -4.06
C PHE A 15 -4.06 -4.68 -5.42
N ASN A 16 -5.09 -3.87 -5.63
CA ASN A 16 -5.81 -3.80 -6.90
C ASN A 16 -6.44 -2.40 -7.00
N MET A 17 -7.33 -2.20 -7.96
CA MET A 17 -7.95 -0.88 -8.15
C MET A 17 -8.71 -0.43 -6.91
N LYS A 18 -9.34 -1.36 -6.18
CA LYS A 18 -10.02 -1.00 -4.94
C LYS A 18 -9.07 -0.38 -3.93
N THR A 19 -7.84 -0.88 -3.89
CA THR A 19 -6.83 -0.35 -2.97
C THR A 19 -6.48 1.09 -3.33
N ILE A 20 -6.34 1.37 -4.62
CA ILE A 20 -6.05 2.72 -5.08
C ILE A 20 -7.18 3.66 -4.68
N LEU A 21 -8.43 3.27 -4.98
CA LEU A 21 -9.58 4.11 -4.64
C LEU A 21 -9.72 4.28 -3.13
N GLY A 22 -9.49 3.20 -2.38
CA GLY A 22 -9.56 3.26 -0.93
C GLY A 22 -8.52 4.19 -0.36
N TYR A 23 -7.30 4.13 -0.87
CA TYR A 23 -6.25 5.03 -0.43
C TYR A 23 -6.65 6.49 -0.65
N GLU A 24 -7.20 6.78 -1.84
CA GLU A 24 -7.60 8.17 -2.14
C GLU A 24 -8.71 8.64 -1.23
N GLN A 25 -9.66 7.76 -0.89
CA GLN A 25 -10.74 8.12 0.03
C GLN A 25 -10.22 8.36 1.44
N ILE A 26 -9.33 7.51 1.91
CA ILE A 26 -8.81 7.59 3.28
C ILE A 26 -7.86 8.77 3.44
N SER A 27 -6.97 8.96 2.47
CA SER A 27 -5.92 9.99 2.57
C SER A 27 -6.37 11.36 2.08
N GLY A 28 -7.38 11.39 1.22
CA GLY A 28 -7.77 12.63 0.55
C GLY A 28 -6.81 13.06 -0.53
N LYS A 29 -5.92 12.19 -0.96
CA LYS A 29 -4.89 12.50 -1.96
C LYS A 29 -4.96 11.53 -3.11
N SER A 30 -4.47 11.97 -4.27
CA SER A 30 -4.33 11.06 -5.41
C SER A 30 -3.25 10.02 -5.11
N PHE A 31 -3.53 8.78 -5.46
CA PHE A 31 -2.54 7.71 -5.30
C PHE A 31 -1.32 7.93 -6.20
N PHE A 32 -1.58 8.31 -7.45
CA PHE A 32 -0.49 8.49 -8.41
C PHE A 32 0.24 9.79 -8.10
N GLY A 33 1.56 9.70 -8.07
CA GLY A 33 2.39 10.83 -7.69
C GLY A 33 2.77 10.84 -6.22
N GLU A 34 2.21 9.92 -5.42
CA GLU A 34 2.61 9.82 -4.03
C GLU A 34 3.95 9.12 -3.92
N ASP A 35 4.77 9.62 -3.00
CA ASP A 35 6.05 8.97 -2.71
C ASP A 35 6.03 8.24 -1.37
N PHE A 36 4.90 8.32 -0.65
CA PHE A 36 4.72 7.65 0.65
C PHE A 36 5.83 7.98 1.63
N SER A 37 6.33 9.21 1.57
CA SER A 37 7.38 9.65 2.48
C SER A 37 6.84 9.97 3.87
N LYS A 38 5.54 10.25 3.97
CA LYS A 38 4.93 10.62 5.24
C LYS A 38 4.22 9.42 5.84
N MET A 39 4.33 9.29 7.17
CA MET A 39 3.76 8.15 7.87
C MET A 39 2.25 8.03 7.66
N ARG A 40 1.53 9.16 7.67
CA ARG A 40 0.08 9.11 7.49
C ARG A 40 -0.30 8.46 6.15
N GLU A 41 0.46 8.73 5.12
CA GLU A 41 0.22 8.15 3.81
C GLU A 41 0.48 6.65 3.82
N ARG A 42 1.52 6.22 4.53
CA ARG A 42 1.81 4.79 4.67
C ARG A 42 0.71 4.06 5.41
N LEU A 43 0.19 4.67 6.47
CA LEU A 43 -0.89 4.06 7.22
C LEU A 43 -2.16 3.96 6.39
N ALA A 44 -2.46 5.00 5.60
CA ALA A 44 -3.62 4.97 4.72
C ALA A 44 -3.51 3.84 3.69
N LEU A 45 -2.32 3.62 3.16
CA LEU A 45 -2.10 2.55 2.19
C LEU A 45 -2.31 1.17 2.83
N ILE A 46 -1.80 0.99 4.05
CA ILE A 46 -2.01 -0.28 4.77
C ILE A 46 -3.50 -0.55 4.96
N VAL A 47 -4.24 0.44 5.46
CA VAL A 47 -5.67 0.28 5.68
C VAL A 47 -6.39 -0.03 4.38
N ALA A 48 -6.06 0.67 3.30
CA ALA A 48 -6.68 0.44 2.00
C ALA A 48 -6.44 -0.98 1.52
N ALA A 49 -5.22 -1.50 1.70
CA ALA A 49 -4.89 -2.86 1.27
C ALA A 49 -5.66 -3.91 2.08
N VAL A 50 -5.82 -3.68 3.38
CA VAL A 50 -6.58 -4.61 4.23
C VAL A 50 -8.05 -4.60 3.86
N ILE A 51 -8.64 -3.41 3.74
CA ILE A 51 -10.06 -3.31 3.42
C ILE A 51 -10.37 -3.84 2.03
N SER A 52 -9.41 -3.72 1.10
CA SER A 52 -9.58 -4.28 -0.23
C SER A 52 -9.67 -5.81 -0.19
N ALA A 53 -8.95 -6.43 0.74
CA ALA A 53 -8.99 -7.88 0.89
C ALA A 53 -10.20 -8.33 1.72
N ASP A 54 -10.60 -7.51 2.69
CA ASP A 54 -11.70 -7.84 3.61
C ASP A 54 -12.41 -6.55 4.00
N SER A 55 -13.52 -6.26 3.34
CA SER A 55 -14.25 -5.01 3.55
C SER A 55 -14.80 -4.87 4.96
N LYS A 56 -14.85 -5.95 5.72
CA LYS A 56 -15.35 -5.93 7.09
C LYS A 56 -14.24 -5.89 8.13
N ALA A 57 -13.00 -5.76 7.70
CA ALA A 57 -11.87 -5.73 8.61
C ALA A 57 -11.98 -4.54 9.55
N ASP A 58 -11.68 -4.80 10.82
CA ASP A 58 -11.70 -3.78 11.85
C ASP A 58 -10.30 -3.21 12.02
N ILE A 59 -9.94 -2.33 11.12
CA ILE A 59 -8.64 -1.68 11.15
C ILE A 59 -8.82 -0.21 10.78
N SER A 60 -8.09 0.66 11.46
CA SER A 60 -8.15 2.09 11.17
C SER A 60 -6.76 2.69 11.31
N ILE A 61 -6.58 3.89 10.74
CA ILE A 61 -5.35 4.63 10.92
C ILE A 61 -5.13 4.93 12.41
N ASP A 62 -6.20 5.26 13.13
CA ASP A 62 -6.09 5.60 14.56
C ASP A 62 -5.51 4.45 15.36
N ASP A 63 -5.88 3.23 15.04
CA ASP A 63 -5.34 2.06 15.76
C ASP A 63 -3.83 2.00 15.65
N MET A 64 -3.30 2.33 14.49
CA MET A 64 -1.86 2.29 14.27
C MET A 64 -1.18 3.55 14.80
N MET A 65 -1.87 4.70 14.78
CA MET A 65 -1.30 5.93 15.29
C MET A 65 -1.10 5.92 16.80
N ASN A 66 -1.83 5.06 17.49
CA ASN A 66 -1.71 4.93 18.93
C ASN A 66 -0.65 3.90 19.35
N ALA A 67 0.17 3.44 18.42
CA ALA A 67 1.25 2.51 18.73
C ALA A 67 2.25 3.20 19.67
N ASP A 68 2.31 2.76 20.91
CA ASP A 68 3.14 3.38 21.94
C ASP A 68 4.31 2.49 22.37
N LYS A 69 4.54 1.41 21.66
CA LYS A 69 5.65 0.48 21.94
C LYS A 69 6.42 0.25 20.65
N LEU A 70 7.71 0.01 20.82
CA LEU A 70 8.57 -0.22 19.66
C LEU A 70 8.09 -1.40 18.82
N GLU A 71 7.63 -2.47 19.48
CA GLU A 71 7.14 -3.64 18.74
C GLU A 71 6.00 -3.30 17.81
N LEU A 72 5.07 -2.45 18.27
CA LEU A 72 3.93 -2.06 17.44
C LEU A 72 4.38 -1.19 16.26
N VAL A 73 5.33 -0.29 16.52
CA VAL A 73 5.87 0.55 15.45
C VAL A 73 6.54 -0.33 14.41
N GLN A 74 7.31 -1.32 14.84
CA GLN A 74 7.99 -2.23 13.93
C GLN A 74 7.01 -3.07 13.11
N GLU A 75 5.90 -3.49 13.73
CA GLU A 75 4.86 -4.20 12.99
C GLU A 75 4.27 -3.34 11.89
N VAL A 76 4.01 -2.08 12.18
CA VAL A 76 3.46 -1.16 11.20
C VAL A 76 4.45 -0.96 10.04
N LEU A 77 5.72 -0.78 10.35
CA LEU A 77 6.72 -0.58 9.30
C LEU A 77 6.88 -1.84 8.45
N THR A 78 6.83 -3.01 9.08
CA THR A 78 6.89 -4.28 8.35
C THR A 78 5.67 -4.44 7.46
N ALA A 79 4.48 -4.09 7.97
CA ALA A 79 3.26 -4.15 7.18
C ALA A 79 3.35 -3.24 5.96
N TYR A 80 3.87 -2.03 6.14
CA TYR A 80 4.07 -1.12 5.02
C TYR A 80 5.01 -1.74 3.99
N THR A 81 6.10 -2.35 4.43
CA THR A 81 7.06 -2.98 3.53
C THR A 81 6.38 -4.06 2.66
N VAL A 82 5.52 -4.86 3.28
CA VAL A 82 4.78 -5.88 2.54
C VAL A 82 3.89 -5.23 1.49
N VAL A 83 3.12 -4.22 1.88
CA VAL A 83 2.15 -3.60 0.97
C VAL A 83 2.86 -2.85 -0.16
N ILE A 84 3.92 -2.10 0.16
CA ILE A 84 4.61 -1.36 -0.91
C ILE A 84 5.31 -2.32 -1.86
N GLY A 85 5.73 -3.48 -1.38
CA GLY A 85 6.26 -4.53 -2.24
C GLY A 85 5.21 -5.01 -3.24
N MET A 86 3.96 -5.14 -2.78
CA MET A 86 2.87 -5.53 -3.66
C MET A 86 2.57 -4.45 -4.70
N VAL A 87 2.64 -3.18 -4.29
CA VAL A 87 2.45 -2.06 -5.22
C VAL A 87 3.52 -2.11 -6.31
N ASN A 88 4.77 -2.27 -5.90
CA ASN A 88 5.87 -2.33 -6.86
C ASN A 88 5.73 -3.51 -7.81
N GLU A 89 5.30 -4.64 -7.30
CA GLU A 89 5.10 -5.83 -8.11
C GLU A 89 3.96 -5.62 -9.11
N PHE A 90 2.89 -4.98 -8.68
CA PHE A 90 1.73 -4.72 -9.53
C PHE A 90 2.10 -3.84 -10.72
N PHE A 91 2.92 -2.82 -10.47
CA PHE A 91 3.31 -1.88 -11.53
C PHE A 91 4.56 -2.30 -12.29
N LYS A 92 5.15 -3.40 -11.91
CA LYS A 92 6.27 -3.95 -12.65
C LYS A 92 5.72 -4.71 -13.84
N MET A 93 5.60 -4.08 -14.96
CA MET A 93 4.93 -4.65 -16.11
C MET A 93 5.98 -5.16 -17.11
N PRO A 94 6.51 -6.34 -16.88
CA PRO A 94 7.63 -6.81 -17.69
C PRO A 94 7.30 -6.99 -19.16
N ASP A 95 6.05 -7.21 -19.47
CA ASP A 95 5.65 -7.47 -20.85
C ASP A 95 5.35 -6.22 -21.63
N VAL A 96 5.40 -5.10 -20.97
CA VAL A 96 5.03 -3.88 -21.62
C VAL A 96 6.26 -3.09 -21.92
N GLU A 97 6.92 -3.14 -22.26
CA GLU A 97 8.03 -2.48 -22.16
C GLU A 97 8.36 -1.67 -23.11
N PRO A 98 8.09 -1.75 -22.91
CA PRO A 98 8.25 -1.06 -23.32
C PRO A 98 8.49 -0.22 -23.89
N LYS A 99 8.34 -0.21 -24.13
CA LYS A 99 8.63 0.35 -24.31
C LYS A 99 8.68 1.26 -24.21
N GLN A 100 8.45 1.40 -24.13
CA GLN A 100 8.82 2.08 -23.89
C GLN A 100 8.83 2.80 -23.88
N GLU A 101 8.53 2.91 -24.08
CA GLU A 101 9.02 3.46 -23.98
C GLU A 101 9.12 4.06 -24.06
N GLU A 102 8.75 3.96 -24.46
CA GLU A 102 9.39 4.36 -24.50
C GLU A 102 9.55 4.96 -24.51
N GLU A 103 9.08 4.88 -24.94
CA GLU A 103 9.72 5.29 -24.98
C GLU A 103 10.00 5.83 -24.95
N GLY A 104 9.48 5.55 -25.61
CA GLY A 104 10.22 5.95 -25.59
C GLY A 104 10.31 6.27 -25.83
N ASP A 105 10.03 6.13 -26.19
CA ASP A 105 10.72 6.10 -26.41
C ASP A 105 10.96 6.25 -26.56
N LYS A 106 10.66 6.07 -26.91
CA LYS A 106 11.37 6.04 -27.10
C LYS A 106 11.80 6.30 -27.15
N GLY A 107 11.25 6.09 -27.46
CA GLY A 107 12.01 6.25 -27.43
C GLY A 107 12.14 6.31 -27.74
N LYS A 108 12.01 6.22 -28.18
CA LYS A 108 12.57 6.11 -28.43
C LYS A 108 12.99 6.31 -28.49
N ASN A 109 12.67 6.36 -28.87
CA ASN A 109 13.35 6.37 -28.86
C ASN A 109 13.65 6.59 -29.01
#